data_e99a88b290ca490ea6f5c14fb5378275
#
_entry.id   e99a88b290ca490ea6f5c14fb5378275
#
_cell.length_a   1.000
_cell.length_b   1.000
_cell.length_c   1.000
_cell.angle_alpha   90.00
_cell.angle_beta   90.00
_cell.angle_gamma   90.00
#
_symmetry.space_group_name_H-M   'P 1'
#
loop_
_entity.id
_entity.type
_entity.pdbx_description
1 polymer ?
#
loop_
_entity_poly.entity_id
_entity_poly.type
_entity_poly.pdbx_seq_one_letter_code
_entity_poly.pdbx_strand_id
1 'polypeptide(L)'
;QANSVVENLLKVDTEVDTTTAKDDLEDLLGEVSDSIAAKTTNNLFSVLSPSVPQSENQVSSIIGTAKVLDTAKVNSYLAMREVRALLTNEMKYAKFLWDAKPFSSATATGENIDLIYLYGIKSNREDVAPIEGDVIDDASQEYGQTGKPEVSMTMNAGGSRLWGKMTTEN
;
A
#
# COMPACT_ATOMS: atom_id res chain seq x y z
N GLN A 1 -3.80 -1.29 9.48
CA GLN A 1 -3.14 -2.34 8.67
C GLN A 1 -2.22 -1.74 7.59
N ALA A 2 -2.65 -0.72 6.83
CA ALA A 2 -1.77 -0.04 5.86
C ALA A 2 -0.54 0.59 6.52
N ASN A 3 -0.66 1.08 7.75
CA ASN A 3 0.44 1.67 8.51
C ASN A 3 1.55 0.68 8.83
N SER A 4 1.21 -0.57 9.16
CA SER A 4 2.22 -1.60 9.45
C SER A 4 3.00 -2.00 8.20
N VAL A 5 2.41 -1.88 7.02
CA VAL A 5 3.13 -2.08 5.75
C VAL A 5 4.14 -0.97 5.52
N VAL A 6 3.75 0.29 5.73
CA VAL A 6 4.67 1.45 5.60
C VAL A 6 5.80 1.35 6.62
N GLU A 7 5.49 1.01 7.89
CA GLU A 7 6.51 0.81 8.92
C GLU A 7 7.49 -0.33 8.60
N ASN A 8 6.99 -1.44 8.04
CA ASN A 8 7.86 -2.54 7.64
C ASN A 8 8.71 -2.18 6.42
N LEU A 9 8.18 -1.41 5.47
CA LEU A 9 8.96 -0.90 4.33
C LEU A 9 10.03 0.11 4.78
N LEU A 10 9.73 0.94 5.79
CA LEU A 10 10.71 1.85 6.39
C LEU A 10 11.84 1.11 7.11
N LYS A 11 11.58 -0.04 7.73
CA LYS A 11 12.60 -0.86 8.38
C LYS A 11 13.57 -1.49 7.39
N VAL A 12 13.14 -1.79 6.16
CA VAL A 12 14.04 -2.32 5.10
C VAL A 12 15.16 -1.32 4.78
N ASP A 13 14.80 -0.05 4.67
CA ASP A 13 15.79 1.00 4.36
C ASP A 13 16.82 1.19 5.48
N THR A 14 16.46 0.88 6.74
CA THR A 14 17.37 0.98 7.90
C THR A 14 18.22 -0.27 8.13
N GLU A 15 17.74 -1.48 7.75
CA GLU A 15 18.50 -2.71 7.97
C GLU A 15 19.54 -3.00 6.88
N VAL A 16 19.37 -2.47 5.67
CA VAL A 16 20.37 -2.61 4.59
C VAL A 16 21.61 -1.75 4.85
N ASP A 17 21.51 -0.77 5.75
CA ASP A 17 22.60 0.18 6.02
C ASP A 17 23.52 -0.22 7.20
N THR A 18 23.24 -1.32 7.92
CA THR A 18 23.95 -1.58 9.19
C THR A 18 24.80 -2.85 9.24
N THR A 19 24.87 -3.69 8.21
CA THR A 19 25.57 -4.99 8.32
C THR A 19 26.90 -5.13 7.60
N THR A 20 27.45 -4.09 7.01
CA THR A 20 28.79 -4.18 6.38
C THR A 20 29.59 -2.90 6.53
N ALA A 21 29.96 -2.50 7.71
CA ALA A 21 31.12 -1.60 7.87
C ALA A 21 31.51 -1.40 9.34
N LYS A 22 32.36 -2.25 9.83
CA LYS A 22 33.11 -1.93 11.05
C LYS A 22 34.61 -2.23 11.02
N ASP A 23 35.15 -2.81 9.98
CA ASP A 23 36.59 -3.20 10.03
C ASP A 23 37.53 -2.69 8.90
N ASP A 24 37.02 -1.95 7.89
CA ASP A 24 37.93 -1.47 6.80
C ASP A 24 37.76 0.03 6.48
N LEU A 25 37.53 0.86 7.48
CA LEU A 25 37.06 2.24 7.29
C LEU A 25 38.17 3.31 7.11
N GLU A 26 39.46 2.98 7.20
CA GLU A 26 40.52 4.00 7.11
C GLU A 26 41.26 4.09 5.77
N ASP A 27 41.13 3.12 4.87
CA ASP A 27 41.87 3.14 3.59
C ASP A 27 41.04 3.52 2.35
N LEU A 28 39.74 3.80 2.51
CA LEU A 28 38.77 4.07 1.40
C LEU A 28 38.15 5.46 1.42
N LEU A 29 38.64 6.39 2.25
CA LEU A 29 38.07 7.74 2.38
C LEU A 29 38.29 8.67 1.18
N GLY A 30 38.98 8.22 0.14
CA GLY A 30 39.24 9.00 -1.08
C GLY A 30 38.28 8.80 -2.25
N GLU A 31 37.55 7.67 -2.32
CA GLU A 31 36.69 7.32 -3.48
C GLU A 31 35.21 7.11 -3.15
N VAL A 32 34.80 7.33 -1.89
CA VAL A 32 33.46 6.90 -1.40
C VAL A 32 32.39 7.97 -1.59
N SER A 33 32.74 9.21 -1.95
CA SER A 33 31.76 10.29 -2.05
C SER A 33 30.75 10.11 -3.21
N ASP A 34 31.19 9.54 -4.35
CA ASP A 34 30.31 9.31 -5.51
C ASP A 34 29.50 8.01 -5.41
N SER A 35 29.99 7.04 -4.64
CA SER A 35 29.38 5.72 -4.51
C SER A 35 28.21 5.73 -3.53
N ILE A 36 28.24 6.58 -2.50
CA ILE A 36 27.17 6.73 -1.50
C ILE A 36 26.00 7.52 -2.09
N ALA A 37 26.28 8.55 -2.90
CA ALA A 37 25.23 9.29 -3.61
C ALA A 37 24.46 8.42 -4.63
N ALA A 38 25.14 7.46 -5.28
CA ALA A 38 24.51 6.54 -6.22
C ALA A 38 23.68 5.43 -5.54
N LYS A 39 24.00 5.05 -4.30
CA LYS A 39 23.22 4.06 -3.53
C LYS A 39 21.92 4.63 -2.96
N THR A 40 21.88 5.92 -2.65
CA THR A 40 20.70 6.60 -2.12
C THR A 40 19.61 6.85 -3.17
N THR A 41 19.95 6.78 -4.47
CA THR A 41 19.01 7.08 -5.56
C THR A 41 18.16 5.89 -6.02
N ASN A 42 18.39 4.70 -5.50
CA ASN A 42 17.68 3.48 -5.95
C ASN A 42 16.78 2.86 -4.88
N ASN A 43 16.34 3.62 -3.89
CA ASN A 43 15.47 3.11 -2.86
C ASN A 43 14.00 3.39 -3.20
N LEU A 44 13.06 2.61 -2.63
CA LEU A 44 11.62 2.75 -2.85
C LEU A 44 11.14 4.17 -2.51
N PHE A 45 11.64 4.78 -1.44
CA PHE A 45 11.22 6.11 -0.98
C PHE A 45 11.74 7.28 -1.84
N SER A 46 12.66 7.02 -2.75
CA SER A 46 13.05 8.02 -3.78
C SER A 46 11.94 8.24 -4.82
N VAL A 47 11.03 7.25 -4.99
CA VAL A 47 9.96 7.26 -5.99
C VAL A 47 8.56 7.15 -5.39
N LEU A 48 8.43 6.72 -4.14
CA LEU A 48 7.17 6.60 -3.41
C LEU A 48 7.20 7.47 -2.15
N SER A 49 6.34 8.45 -2.08
CA SER A 49 6.11 9.25 -0.87
C SER A 49 5.12 8.51 0.03
N PRO A 50 5.53 7.99 1.20
CA PRO A 50 4.65 7.22 2.07
C PRO A 50 3.56 8.12 2.67
N SER A 51 2.35 7.57 2.79
CA SER A 51 1.24 8.20 3.49
C SER A 51 1.29 7.81 4.96
N VAL A 52 1.74 8.72 5.81
CA VAL A 52 1.73 8.51 7.26
C VAL A 52 0.46 9.12 7.83
N PRO A 53 -0.37 8.36 8.57
CA PRO A 53 -1.58 8.91 9.20
C PRO A 53 -1.19 9.95 10.23
N GLN A 54 -1.88 11.06 10.21
CA GLN A 54 -1.62 12.18 11.12
C GLN A 54 -2.25 11.97 12.52
N SER A 55 -3.06 10.92 12.71
CA SER A 55 -3.64 10.54 14.00
C SER A 55 -3.84 9.04 14.09
N GLU A 56 -3.77 8.49 15.32
CA GLU A 56 -3.92 7.05 15.61
C GLU A 56 -5.29 6.47 15.17
N ASN A 57 -6.30 7.32 15.04
CA ASN A 57 -7.65 6.91 14.64
C ASN A 57 -7.90 7.01 13.13
N GLN A 58 -6.91 7.44 12.34
CA GLN A 58 -7.06 7.56 10.90
C GLN A 58 -6.60 6.29 10.21
N VAL A 59 -7.54 5.39 9.94
CA VAL A 59 -7.29 4.20 9.13
C VAL A 59 -7.37 4.60 7.65
N SER A 60 -6.29 4.42 6.91
CA SER A 60 -6.24 4.67 5.47
C SER A 60 -5.71 3.43 4.75
N SER A 61 -6.35 3.07 3.64
CA SER A 61 -5.84 2.05 2.73
C SER A 61 -4.76 2.60 1.77
N ILE A 62 -4.56 3.93 1.76
CA ILE A 62 -3.52 4.58 0.95
C ILE A 62 -2.18 4.37 1.64
N ILE A 63 -1.26 3.72 0.93
CA ILE A 63 0.11 3.47 1.39
C ILE A 63 1.00 4.67 1.09
N GLY A 64 0.79 5.29 -0.07
CA GLY A 64 1.62 6.40 -0.50
C GLY A 64 1.20 6.96 -1.84
N THR A 65 2.00 7.90 -2.31
CA THR A 65 1.79 8.62 -3.56
C THR A 65 3.06 8.57 -4.39
N ALA A 66 2.94 8.34 -5.68
CA ALA A 66 4.08 8.35 -6.61
C ALA A 66 3.75 9.17 -7.86
N LYS A 67 4.78 9.54 -8.61
CA LYS A 67 4.58 10.09 -9.95
C LYS A 67 4.08 8.99 -10.88
N VAL A 68 3.19 9.31 -11.81
CA VAL A 68 2.66 8.34 -12.78
C VAL A 68 3.79 7.64 -13.54
N LEU A 69 4.86 8.36 -13.87
CA LEU A 69 6.03 7.82 -14.59
C LEU A 69 6.83 6.81 -13.77
N ASP A 70 6.76 6.87 -12.45
CA ASP A 70 7.55 6.00 -11.54
C ASP A 70 6.77 4.74 -11.10
N THR A 71 5.51 4.58 -11.49
CA THR A 71 4.66 3.45 -11.09
C THR A 71 5.26 2.09 -11.40
N ALA A 72 5.88 1.93 -12.58
CA ALA A 72 6.55 0.68 -12.96
C ALA A 72 7.74 0.35 -12.04
N LYS A 73 8.49 1.39 -11.64
CA LYS A 73 9.64 1.26 -10.76
C LYS A 73 9.20 0.89 -9.33
N VAL A 74 8.15 1.53 -8.82
CA VAL A 74 7.54 1.17 -7.53
C VAL A 74 7.04 -0.29 -7.55
N ASN A 75 6.36 -0.71 -8.62
CA ASN A 75 5.90 -2.09 -8.76
C ASN A 75 7.05 -3.10 -8.73
N SER A 76 8.19 -2.79 -9.36
CA SER A 76 9.35 -3.67 -9.33
C SER A 76 9.92 -3.83 -7.92
N TYR A 77 9.98 -2.76 -7.12
CA TYR A 77 10.38 -2.83 -5.71
C TYR A 77 9.41 -3.65 -4.87
N LEU A 78 8.10 -3.42 -5.00
CA LEU A 78 7.07 -4.14 -4.24
C LEU A 78 6.97 -5.64 -4.62
N ALA A 79 7.46 -6.02 -5.80
CA ALA A 79 7.52 -7.42 -6.24
C ALA A 79 8.75 -8.16 -5.70
N MET A 80 9.75 -7.49 -5.13
CA MET A 80 10.95 -8.12 -4.59
C MET A 80 10.60 -9.08 -3.45
N ARG A 81 11.31 -10.22 -3.40
CA ARG A 81 11.08 -11.27 -2.38
C ARG A 81 11.39 -10.75 -0.97
N GLU A 82 12.39 -9.93 -0.84
CA GLU A 82 12.85 -9.30 0.39
C GLU A 82 11.74 -8.39 0.97
N VAL A 83 11.18 -7.53 0.14
CA VAL A 83 10.06 -6.65 0.51
C VAL A 83 8.82 -7.47 0.89
N ARG A 84 8.50 -8.51 0.12
CA ARG A 84 7.38 -9.42 0.43
C ARG A 84 7.59 -10.20 1.73
N ALA A 85 8.82 -10.56 2.08
CA ALA A 85 9.15 -11.27 3.32
C ALA A 85 8.95 -10.42 4.58
N LEU A 86 9.00 -9.10 4.45
CA LEU A 86 8.80 -8.16 5.57
C LEU A 86 7.33 -7.87 5.88
N LEU A 87 6.43 -8.25 4.97
CA LEU A 87 5.00 -8.10 5.21
C LEU A 87 4.57 -9.04 6.35
N THR A 88 3.71 -8.52 7.22
CA THR A 88 3.11 -9.33 8.30
C THR A 88 2.32 -10.51 7.72
N ASN A 89 2.07 -11.53 8.54
CA ASN A 89 1.29 -12.70 8.11
C ASN A 89 -0.08 -12.33 7.53
N GLU A 90 -0.71 -11.28 8.05
CA GLU A 90 -2.00 -10.77 7.56
C GLU A 90 -1.89 -10.11 6.19
N MET A 91 -0.74 -9.47 5.91
CA MET A 91 -0.47 -8.75 4.66
C MET A 91 0.34 -9.57 3.65
N LYS A 92 0.64 -10.84 3.96
CA LYS A 92 1.45 -11.73 3.11
C LYS A 92 0.93 -11.82 1.67
N TYR A 93 -0.38 -11.78 1.51
CA TYR A 93 -1.07 -11.84 0.21
C TYR A 93 -1.61 -10.48 -0.22
N ALA A 94 -1.16 -9.38 0.40
CA ALA A 94 -1.63 -8.04 0.03
C ALA A 94 -1.39 -7.74 -1.44
N LYS A 95 -2.37 -7.09 -2.03
CA LYS A 95 -2.29 -6.51 -3.37
C LYS A 95 -2.02 -5.02 -3.27
N PHE A 96 -1.12 -4.56 -4.12
CA PHE A 96 -0.83 -3.15 -4.26
C PHE A 96 -1.44 -2.67 -5.57
N LEU A 97 -2.39 -1.77 -5.48
CA LEU A 97 -3.15 -1.27 -6.62
C LEU A 97 -3.05 0.25 -6.71
N TRP A 98 -2.94 0.73 -7.92
CA TRP A 98 -2.96 2.17 -8.21
C TRP A 98 -4.38 2.68 -8.35
N ASP A 99 -4.58 3.95 -8.04
CA ASP A 99 -5.86 4.62 -8.30
C ASP A 99 -6.21 4.57 -9.81
N ALA A 100 -7.49 4.71 -10.11
CA ALA A 100 -7.97 4.76 -11.50
C ALA A 100 -7.63 6.08 -12.21
N LYS A 101 -7.43 7.16 -11.44
CA LYS A 101 -7.19 8.49 -11.99
C LYS A 101 -6.04 9.18 -11.26
N PRO A 102 -5.05 9.69 -12.00
CA PRO A 102 -4.05 10.57 -11.42
C PRO A 102 -4.66 11.93 -11.06
N PHE A 103 -3.99 12.64 -10.18
CA PHE A 103 -4.30 14.03 -9.84
C PHE A 103 -3.05 14.89 -10.02
N SER A 104 -3.25 16.12 -10.46
CA SER A 104 -2.15 17.05 -10.65
C SER A 104 -1.87 17.84 -9.37
N SER A 105 -0.61 17.95 -9.03
CA SER A 105 -0.11 18.74 -7.89
C SER A 105 0.98 19.70 -8.36
N ALA A 106 0.91 20.94 -7.88
CA ALA A 106 1.94 21.94 -8.17
C ALA A 106 3.16 21.68 -7.28
N THR A 107 4.34 21.66 -7.87
CA THR A 107 5.60 21.63 -7.12
C THR A 107 5.93 23.02 -6.56
N ALA A 108 6.88 23.07 -5.64
CA ALA A 108 7.40 24.34 -5.11
C ALA A 108 7.98 25.25 -6.21
N THR A 109 8.35 24.68 -7.35
CA THR A 109 8.85 25.40 -8.54
C THR A 109 7.74 25.88 -9.48
N GLY A 110 6.46 25.57 -9.17
CA GLY A 110 5.31 25.96 -9.99
C GLY A 110 5.01 25.02 -11.16
N GLU A 111 5.75 23.92 -11.31
CA GLU A 111 5.47 22.90 -12.32
C GLU A 111 4.36 21.96 -11.82
N ASN A 112 3.45 21.59 -12.71
CA ASN A 112 2.45 20.57 -12.41
C ASN A 112 3.01 19.19 -12.65
N ILE A 113 2.92 18.32 -11.64
CA ILE A 113 3.25 16.90 -11.74
C ILE A 113 2.00 16.06 -11.53
N ASP A 114 1.88 15.00 -12.31
CA ASP A 114 0.80 14.03 -12.16
C ASP A 114 1.21 12.96 -11.15
N LEU A 115 0.47 12.92 -10.07
CA LEU A 115 0.62 12.00 -8.95
C LEU A 115 -0.53 10.99 -8.95
N ILE A 116 -0.25 9.81 -8.39
CA ILE A 116 -1.24 8.75 -8.27
C ILE A 116 -1.11 8.06 -6.90
N TYR A 117 -2.24 7.70 -6.29
CA TYR A 117 -2.28 7.00 -5.02
C TYR A 117 -2.01 5.51 -5.20
N LEU A 118 -1.25 4.95 -4.26
CA LEU A 118 -1.03 3.51 -4.12
C LEU A 118 -1.83 3.00 -2.94
N TYR A 119 -2.65 1.98 -3.17
CA TYR A 119 -3.47 1.32 -2.18
C TYR A 119 -2.91 -0.04 -1.81
N GLY A 120 -2.96 -0.39 -0.52
CA GLY A 120 -2.69 -1.72 0.00
C GLY A 120 -3.99 -2.41 0.36
N ILE A 121 -4.31 -3.47 -0.35
CA ILE A 121 -5.54 -4.23 -0.17
C ILE A 121 -5.21 -5.61 0.40
N LYS A 122 -5.86 -5.98 1.50
CA LYS A 122 -5.76 -7.32 2.08
C LYS A 122 -6.36 -8.34 1.10
N SER A 123 -5.65 -9.41 0.84
CA SER A 123 -6.11 -10.52 0.02
C SER A 123 -5.82 -11.85 0.72
N ASN A 124 -6.37 -12.94 0.22
CA ASN A 124 -6.13 -14.29 0.69
C ASN A 124 -5.22 -15.07 -0.29
N ARG A 125 -4.81 -16.27 0.12
CA ARG A 125 -3.92 -17.12 -0.68
C ARG A 125 -4.53 -17.53 -2.02
N GLU A 126 -5.84 -17.71 -2.08
CA GLU A 126 -6.55 -18.23 -3.24
C GLU A 126 -6.99 -17.10 -4.18
N ASP A 127 -6.88 -15.85 -3.73
CA ASP A 127 -7.29 -14.65 -4.45
C ASP A 127 -8.76 -14.65 -4.87
N VAL A 128 -9.59 -15.31 -4.07
CA VAL A 128 -11.03 -15.43 -4.25
C VAL A 128 -11.74 -14.62 -3.19
N ALA A 129 -12.82 -13.94 -3.56
CA ALA A 129 -13.64 -13.21 -2.61
C ALA A 129 -14.24 -14.19 -1.57
N PRO A 130 -14.16 -13.89 -0.26
CA PRO A 130 -14.75 -14.73 0.77
C PRO A 130 -16.28 -14.84 0.66
N ILE A 131 -16.90 -13.86 0.02
CA ILE A 131 -18.36 -13.79 -0.23
C ILE A 131 -18.54 -13.50 -1.71
N GLU A 132 -19.32 -14.32 -2.37
CA GLU A 132 -19.69 -14.18 -3.77
C GLU A 132 -21.22 -14.02 -3.90
N GLY A 133 -21.71 -13.86 -5.13
CA GLY A 133 -23.13 -13.62 -5.40
C GLY A 133 -24.08 -14.77 -5.03
N ASP A 134 -23.56 -15.97 -4.83
CA ASP A 134 -24.30 -17.17 -4.44
C ASP A 134 -24.93 -17.09 -3.04
N VAL A 135 -24.43 -16.17 -2.20
CA VAL A 135 -24.98 -15.93 -0.86
C VAL A 135 -26.09 -14.86 -0.85
N ILE A 136 -26.35 -14.20 -1.97
CA ILE A 136 -27.38 -13.17 -2.09
C ILE A 136 -28.70 -13.83 -2.49
N ASP A 137 -29.70 -13.76 -1.61
CA ASP A 137 -31.04 -14.29 -1.87
C ASP A 137 -31.89 -13.29 -2.65
N ASP A 138 -31.77 -11.99 -2.37
CA ASP A 138 -32.51 -10.93 -3.06
C ASP A 138 -31.72 -9.61 -3.07
N ALA A 139 -31.92 -8.82 -4.11
CA ALA A 139 -31.36 -7.48 -4.24
C ALA A 139 -32.34 -6.56 -4.97
N SER A 140 -32.72 -5.45 -4.34
CA SER A 140 -33.67 -4.49 -4.88
C SER A 140 -33.17 -3.06 -4.74
N GLN A 141 -33.56 -2.20 -5.69
CA GLN A 141 -33.36 -0.79 -5.58
C GLN A 141 -34.43 -0.16 -4.69
N GLU A 142 -34.02 0.60 -3.72
CA GLU A 142 -34.90 1.35 -2.82
C GLU A 142 -34.48 2.82 -2.75
N TYR A 143 -35.30 3.63 -2.12
CA TYR A 143 -34.94 5.02 -1.81
C TYR A 143 -34.75 5.13 -0.29
N GLY A 144 -33.57 5.54 0.12
CA GLY A 144 -33.26 5.76 1.52
C GLY A 144 -34.05 6.95 2.12
N GLN A 145 -33.93 7.13 3.43
CA GLN A 145 -34.63 8.19 4.16
C GLN A 145 -34.32 9.62 3.65
N THR A 146 -33.21 9.79 2.98
CA THR A 146 -32.79 11.08 2.36
C THR A 146 -33.26 11.24 0.91
N GLY A 147 -34.03 10.29 0.38
CA GLY A 147 -34.49 10.28 -1.02
C GLY A 147 -33.41 9.91 -2.03
N LYS A 148 -32.23 9.46 -1.59
CA LYS A 148 -31.17 8.96 -2.46
C LYS A 148 -31.44 7.49 -2.82
N PRO A 149 -31.07 7.07 -4.06
CA PRO A 149 -31.19 5.66 -4.41
C PRO A 149 -30.19 4.83 -3.59
N GLU A 150 -30.69 3.73 -3.04
CA GLU A 150 -29.95 2.73 -2.25
C GLU A 150 -30.21 1.35 -2.84
N VAL A 151 -29.31 0.41 -2.57
CA VAL A 151 -29.51 -1.01 -2.90
C VAL A 151 -29.69 -1.77 -1.61
N SER A 152 -30.87 -2.37 -1.44
CA SER A 152 -31.16 -3.31 -0.35
C SER A 152 -30.76 -4.71 -0.80
N MET A 153 -30.07 -5.46 0.07
CA MET A 153 -29.66 -6.83 -0.19
C MET A 153 -30.02 -7.73 0.97
N THR A 154 -30.54 -8.90 0.66
CA THR A 154 -30.81 -9.96 1.63
C THR A 154 -29.86 -11.12 1.35
N MET A 155 -29.22 -11.60 2.39
CA MET A 155 -28.29 -12.73 2.31
C MET A 155 -28.85 -13.96 2.99
N ASN A 156 -28.49 -15.13 2.49
CA ASN A 156 -28.77 -16.38 3.20
C ASN A 156 -28.04 -16.45 4.55
N ALA A 157 -28.40 -17.40 5.40
CA ALA A 157 -27.88 -17.52 6.76
C ALA A 157 -26.34 -17.76 6.79
N GLY A 158 -25.77 -18.38 5.76
CA GLY A 158 -24.32 -18.59 5.60
C GLY A 158 -23.60 -17.28 5.30
N GLY A 159 -24.09 -16.56 4.30
CA GLY A 159 -23.59 -15.27 3.89
C GLY A 159 -23.65 -14.23 5.00
N SER A 160 -24.78 -14.14 5.72
CA SER A 160 -24.97 -13.21 6.85
C SER A 160 -23.96 -13.45 7.97
N ARG A 161 -23.67 -14.72 8.31
CA ARG A 161 -22.66 -15.07 9.32
C ARG A 161 -21.25 -14.71 8.87
N LEU A 162 -20.93 -15.00 7.60
CA LEU A 162 -19.61 -14.71 7.05
C LEU A 162 -19.37 -13.19 6.91
N TRP A 163 -20.40 -12.45 6.48
CA TRP A 163 -20.38 -10.99 6.45
C TRP A 163 -20.14 -10.38 7.83
N GLY A 164 -20.90 -10.87 8.85
CA GLY A 164 -20.72 -10.43 10.23
C GLY A 164 -19.31 -10.70 10.76
N LYS A 165 -18.73 -11.87 10.46
CA LYS A 165 -17.35 -12.21 10.83
C LYS A 165 -16.34 -11.27 10.16
N MET A 166 -16.44 -11.07 8.85
CA MET A 166 -15.54 -10.19 8.10
C MET A 166 -15.56 -8.76 8.60
N THR A 167 -16.74 -8.22 8.90
CA THR A 167 -16.87 -6.83 9.38
C THR A 167 -16.44 -6.65 10.83
N THR A 168 -16.38 -7.72 11.62
CA THR A 168 -15.90 -7.68 13.00
C THR A 168 -14.37 -7.84 13.09
N GLU A 169 -13.78 -8.61 12.18
CA GLU A 169 -12.34 -8.91 12.18
C GLU A 169 -11.48 -7.89 11.42
N ASN A 170 -12.09 -6.92 10.70
CA ASN A 170 -11.36 -5.91 9.92
C ASN A 170 -11.27 -4.55 10.62
#